data_4c9106e9c054b4b7da437b7f8e6bba73
#
_entry.id   4c9106e9c054b4b7da437b7f8e6bba73
#
_cell.length_a   1.000
_cell.length_b   1.000
_cell.length_c   1.000
_cell.angle_alpha   90.00
_cell.angle_beta   90.00
_cell.angle_gamma   90.00
#
_symmetry.space_group_name_H-M   'P 1'
#
loop_
_entity.id
_entity.type
_entity.pdbx_description
1 polymer ?
#
loop_
_entity_poly.entity_id
_entity_poly.type
_entity_poly.pdbx_seq_one_letter_code
_entity_poly.pdbx_strand_id
1 'polypeptide(L)'
;MGLFRILSGFAEHPLTKDARAEAIARYVRWQVGSRLLGHSVAVPFVGQTRLLASAQMTGATGNIYYGLHEFQDMAFVLHALRPDDLFVDVGANVGSYTVLAAGVCGARAVAFEPIVRTFERLVDNVQLNRLSGRVDCRNAAIGGEKGVLKFTRFYDTTNHVIGSDEPSTGDNVVEVAVERLDDALDGRIPTVMKIDVEGFETAVIAGGETVLGDPRLQAVLMELIGAGTRYGHDEDVLHQRLLGFGFKTYAYDPLRRTLTDKGGAREHDGNTLYVRDAVQVGQRLQTAPKFDVIGKQV
;
A
#
# COMPACT_ATOMS: atom_id res chain seq x y z
N MET A 1 -15.62 -7.36 8.11
CA MET A 1 -16.48 -6.60 7.16
C MET A 1 -17.84 -7.31 7.03
N GLY A 2 -18.98 -6.62 7.27
CA GLY A 2 -20.30 -7.25 7.17
C GLY A 2 -20.68 -7.60 5.72
N LEU A 3 -21.41 -8.68 5.49
CA LEU A 3 -21.84 -9.14 4.16
C LEU A 3 -22.51 -8.03 3.33
N PHE A 4 -23.35 -7.22 3.96
CA PHE A 4 -24.04 -6.11 3.30
C PHE A 4 -23.05 -5.08 2.72
N ARG A 5 -21.99 -4.72 3.47
CA ARG A 5 -20.95 -3.79 3.03
C ARG A 5 -20.13 -4.34 1.84
N ILE A 6 -19.90 -5.65 1.80
CA ILE A 6 -19.23 -6.30 0.68
C ILE A 6 -20.10 -6.27 -0.58
N LEU A 7 -21.40 -6.56 -0.43
CA LEU A 7 -22.34 -6.57 -1.55
C LEU A 7 -22.59 -5.16 -2.13
N SER A 8 -22.69 -4.12 -1.27
CA SER A 8 -22.74 -2.72 -1.74
C SER A 8 -21.46 -2.33 -2.46
N GLY A 9 -20.30 -2.72 -1.92
CA GLY A 9 -19.02 -2.49 -2.57
C GLY A 9 -18.93 -3.06 -3.98
N PHE A 10 -19.52 -4.25 -4.25
CA PHE A 10 -19.56 -4.78 -5.62
C PHE A 10 -20.41 -3.93 -6.58
N ALA A 11 -21.38 -3.19 -6.07
CA ALA A 11 -22.20 -2.30 -6.89
C ALA A 11 -21.52 -0.96 -7.21
N GLU A 12 -20.58 -0.54 -6.38
CA GLU A 12 -19.92 0.78 -6.47
C GLU A 12 -18.53 0.68 -7.10
N HIS A 13 -17.81 -0.42 -6.86
CA HIS A 13 -16.43 -0.56 -7.30
C HIS A 13 -16.31 -0.66 -8.84
N PRO A 14 -15.43 0.13 -9.49
CA PRO A 14 -15.35 0.22 -10.95
C PRO A 14 -15.13 -1.10 -11.68
N LEU A 15 -14.39 -2.04 -11.09
CA LEU A 15 -14.11 -3.35 -11.69
C LEU A 15 -15.21 -4.39 -11.48
N THR A 16 -16.20 -4.14 -10.61
CA THR A 16 -17.23 -5.14 -10.30
C THR A 16 -18.66 -4.68 -10.57
N LYS A 17 -18.92 -3.37 -10.65
CA LYS A 17 -20.28 -2.81 -10.79
C LYS A 17 -21.06 -3.36 -11.97
N ASP A 18 -20.40 -3.67 -13.09
CA ASP A 18 -21.02 -4.18 -14.32
C ASP A 18 -20.97 -5.73 -14.40
N ALA A 19 -20.33 -6.41 -13.43
CA ALA A 19 -20.14 -7.86 -13.36
C ALA A 19 -20.39 -8.41 -11.95
N ARG A 20 -21.47 -7.94 -11.30
CA ARG A 20 -21.78 -8.23 -9.88
C ARG A 20 -21.96 -9.73 -9.61
N ALA A 21 -22.59 -10.47 -10.52
CA ALA A 21 -22.77 -11.90 -10.36
C ALA A 21 -21.42 -12.65 -10.29
N GLU A 22 -20.47 -12.27 -11.12
CA GLU A 22 -19.11 -12.83 -11.10
C GLU A 22 -18.36 -12.45 -9.82
N ALA A 23 -18.49 -11.21 -9.35
CA ALA A 23 -17.90 -10.75 -8.10
C ALA A 23 -18.47 -11.54 -6.90
N ILE A 24 -19.78 -11.74 -6.85
CA ILE A 24 -20.43 -12.57 -5.82
C ILE A 24 -19.94 -14.02 -5.92
N ALA A 25 -19.84 -14.59 -7.12
CA ALA A 25 -19.36 -15.95 -7.31
C ALA A 25 -17.89 -16.10 -6.84
N ARG A 26 -17.01 -15.12 -7.12
CA ARG A 26 -15.64 -15.10 -6.58
C ARG A 26 -15.62 -15.04 -5.05
N TYR A 27 -16.44 -14.16 -4.48
CA TYR A 27 -16.58 -14.03 -3.03
C TYR A 27 -17.02 -15.36 -2.39
N VAL A 28 -18.10 -15.96 -2.88
CA VAL A 28 -18.64 -17.24 -2.34
C VAL A 28 -17.62 -18.36 -2.49
N ARG A 29 -16.99 -18.49 -3.67
CA ARG A 29 -15.94 -19.49 -3.91
C ARG A 29 -14.79 -19.33 -2.92
N TRP A 30 -14.35 -18.09 -2.67
CA TRP A 30 -13.30 -17.81 -1.70
C TRP A 30 -13.73 -18.14 -0.27
N GLN A 31 -14.93 -17.70 0.13
CA GLN A 31 -15.45 -17.94 1.49
C GLN A 31 -15.59 -19.42 1.82
N VAL A 32 -16.04 -20.22 0.85
CA VAL A 32 -16.16 -21.67 1.02
C VAL A 32 -14.79 -22.34 0.91
N GLY A 33 -14.05 -22.06 -0.16
CA GLY A 33 -12.79 -22.73 -0.45
C GLY A 33 -11.72 -22.49 0.63
N SER A 34 -11.56 -21.25 1.10
CA SER A 34 -10.56 -20.90 2.13
C SER A 34 -10.83 -21.57 3.49
N ARG A 35 -12.12 -21.79 3.84
CA ARG A 35 -12.49 -22.49 5.07
C ARG A 35 -12.31 -24.01 4.95
N LEU A 36 -12.60 -24.58 3.80
CA LEU A 36 -12.43 -26.02 3.56
C LEU A 36 -10.95 -26.44 3.52
N LEU A 37 -10.10 -25.59 2.92
CA LEU A 37 -8.69 -25.91 2.76
C LEU A 37 -7.88 -25.67 4.06
N GLY A 38 -8.27 -24.70 4.88
CA GLY A 38 -7.63 -24.44 6.18
C GLY A 38 -6.18 -23.92 6.13
N HIS A 39 -5.65 -23.65 4.93
CA HIS A 39 -4.29 -23.13 4.72
C HIS A 39 -4.28 -22.01 3.67
N SER A 40 -3.13 -21.34 3.51
CA SER A 40 -2.97 -20.29 2.49
C SER A 40 -3.02 -20.87 1.08
N VAL A 41 -3.71 -20.18 0.17
CA VAL A 41 -3.90 -20.57 -1.23
C VAL A 41 -3.32 -19.47 -2.12
N ALA A 42 -2.56 -19.89 -3.15
CA ALA A 42 -2.09 -18.96 -4.19
C ALA A 42 -3.24 -18.63 -5.14
N VAL A 43 -3.69 -17.37 -5.13
CA VAL A 43 -4.77 -16.87 -5.98
C VAL A 43 -4.22 -15.96 -7.09
N PRO A 44 -4.79 -15.96 -8.31
CA PRO A 44 -4.43 -15.00 -9.35
C PRO A 44 -4.62 -13.57 -8.86
N PHE A 45 -3.73 -12.67 -9.26
CA PHE A 45 -3.82 -11.26 -8.94
C PHE A 45 -3.88 -10.43 -10.23
N VAL A 46 -2.82 -9.76 -10.64
CA VAL A 46 -2.77 -8.96 -11.88
C VAL A 46 -1.82 -9.61 -12.87
N GLY A 47 -2.26 -9.79 -14.10
CA GLY A 47 -1.48 -10.45 -15.14
C GLY A 47 -1.08 -11.88 -14.74
N GLN A 48 0.23 -12.15 -14.65
CA GLN A 48 0.76 -13.47 -14.25
C GLN A 48 1.05 -13.59 -12.75
N THR A 49 0.85 -12.50 -11.98
CA THR A 49 1.18 -12.50 -10.55
C THR A 49 0.11 -13.21 -9.73
N ARG A 50 0.51 -13.61 -8.51
CA ARG A 50 -0.35 -14.30 -7.56
C ARG A 50 -0.14 -13.73 -6.16
N LEU A 51 -1.16 -13.86 -5.30
CA LEU A 51 -1.05 -13.60 -3.88
C LEU A 51 -1.38 -14.86 -3.09
N LEU A 52 -0.63 -15.11 -2.04
CA LEU A 52 -0.99 -16.07 -0.99
C LEU A 52 -2.05 -15.43 -0.10
N ALA A 53 -3.18 -16.07 0.02
CA ALA A 53 -4.27 -15.61 0.84
C ALA A 53 -4.83 -16.72 1.72
N SER A 54 -5.30 -16.37 2.91
CA SER A 54 -6.04 -17.25 3.83
C SER A 54 -7.31 -16.55 4.30
N ALA A 55 -8.22 -17.30 4.94
CA ALA A 55 -9.52 -16.78 5.36
C ALA A 55 -9.47 -15.55 6.29
N GLN A 56 -8.34 -15.31 6.94
CA GLN A 56 -8.14 -14.24 7.93
C GLN A 56 -7.20 -13.12 7.46
N MET A 57 -6.79 -13.10 6.18
CA MET A 57 -5.87 -12.09 5.63
C MET A 57 -6.65 -11.02 4.89
N THR A 58 -7.02 -9.91 5.56
CA THR A 58 -7.80 -8.83 4.94
C THR A 58 -7.00 -8.10 3.87
N GLY A 59 -5.70 -7.87 4.04
CA GLY A 59 -4.83 -7.20 3.07
C GLY A 59 -4.72 -7.90 1.69
N ALA A 60 -4.99 -9.22 1.61
CA ALA A 60 -5.03 -9.94 0.34
C ALA A 60 -6.46 -10.15 -0.17
N THR A 61 -7.44 -10.39 0.73
CA THR A 61 -8.79 -10.84 0.33
C THR A 61 -9.60 -9.78 -0.40
N GLY A 62 -9.38 -8.49 -0.10
CA GLY A 62 -9.97 -7.39 -0.86
C GLY A 62 -9.62 -7.48 -2.35
N ASN A 63 -8.37 -7.79 -2.67
CA ASN A 63 -7.92 -7.94 -4.05
C ASN A 63 -8.54 -9.16 -4.75
N ILE A 64 -8.84 -10.24 -4.02
CA ILE A 64 -9.58 -11.40 -4.58
C ILE A 64 -11.00 -10.97 -4.99
N TYR A 65 -11.65 -10.14 -4.18
CA TYR A 65 -13.04 -9.74 -4.42
C TYR A 65 -13.16 -8.73 -5.55
N TYR A 66 -12.31 -7.70 -5.55
CA TYR A 66 -12.42 -6.52 -6.39
C TYR A 66 -11.40 -6.47 -7.54
N GLY A 67 -10.37 -7.33 -7.51
CA GLY A 67 -9.22 -7.27 -8.44
C GLY A 67 -8.15 -6.29 -7.96
N LEU A 68 -8.48 -5.01 -7.87
CA LEU A 68 -7.69 -3.97 -7.19
C LEU A 68 -8.57 -3.37 -6.10
N HIS A 69 -8.27 -3.66 -4.83
CA HIS A 69 -9.11 -3.25 -3.71
C HIS A 69 -9.20 -1.72 -3.59
N GLU A 70 -8.06 -1.07 -3.67
CA GLU A 70 -7.90 0.39 -3.73
C GLU A 70 -7.68 0.77 -5.20
N PHE A 71 -8.79 0.81 -5.95
CA PHE A 71 -8.74 0.85 -7.42
C PHE A 71 -7.92 2.01 -7.97
N GLN A 72 -8.14 3.24 -7.46
CA GLN A 72 -7.46 4.43 -7.95
C GLN A 72 -5.95 4.34 -7.66
N ASP A 73 -5.58 3.99 -6.44
CA ASP A 73 -4.21 3.98 -5.94
C ASP A 73 -3.38 2.84 -6.55
N MET A 74 -3.94 1.64 -6.57
CA MET A 74 -3.29 0.48 -7.18
C MET A 74 -3.11 0.66 -8.69
N ALA A 75 -4.12 1.20 -9.38
CA ALA A 75 -4.02 1.51 -10.80
C ALA A 75 -3.05 2.68 -11.06
N PHE A 76 -2.96 3.66 -10.16
CA PHE A 76 -1.92 4.70 -10.25
C PHE A 76 -0.52 4.08 -10.23
N VAL A 77 -0.24 3.19 -9.29
CA VAL A 77 1.05 2.50 -9.21
C VAL A 77 1.34 1.71 -10.49
N LEU A 78 0.36 0.95 -11.02
CA LEU A 78 0.49 0.23 -12.28
C LEU A 78 0.83 1.14 -13.46
N HIS A 79 0.20 2.31 -13.53
CA HIS A 79 0.37 3.21 -14.66
C HIS A 79 1.59 4.14 -14.53
N ALA A 80 2.01 4.47 -13.31
CA ALA A 80 3.14 5.36 -13.06
C ALA A 80 4.50 4.69 -13.16
N LEU A 81 4.64 3.41 -12.75
CA LEU A 81 5.93 2.73 -12.68
C LEU A 81 6.41 2.13 -14.01
N ARG A 82 7.73 2.01 -14.14
CA ARG A 82 8.46 1.38 -15.25
C ARG A 82 9.54 0.43 -14.71
N PRO A 83 10.10 -0.48 -15.53
CA PRO A 83 11.09 -1.47 -15.09
C PRO A 83 12.34 -0.90 -14.40
N ASP A 84 12.75 0.31 -14.76
CA ASP A 84 13.96 0.95 -14.21
C ASP A 84 13.68 1.79 -12.94
N ASP A 85 12.42 1.89 -12.55
CA ASP A 85 12.00 2.66 -11.37
C ASP A 85 12.27 1.90 -10.06
N LEU A 86 12.31 2.66 -8.98
CA LEU A 86 12.25 2.17 -7.61
C LEU A 86 10.91 2.54 -6.98
N PHE A 87 10.25 1.57 -6.41
CA PHE A 87 9.08 1.73 -5.56
C PHE A 87 9.46 1.50 -4.09
N VAL A 88 8.96 2.33 -3.19
CA VAL A 88 9.11 2.13 -1.74
C VAL A 88 7.74 1.93 -1.11
N ASP A 89 7.60 0.85 -0.34
CA ASP A 89 6.36 0.39 0.30
C ASP A 89 6.57 0.39 1.81
N VAL A 90 6.13 1.45 2.49
CA VAL A 90 6.25 1.61 3.96
C VAL A 90 4.93 1.20 4.59
N GLY A 91 4.95 0.11 5.35
CA GLY A 91 3.75 -0.61 5.79
C GLY A 91 3.24 -1.56 4.70
N ALA A 92 4.16 -2.35 4.11
CA ALA A 92 3.87 -3.18 2.95
C ALA A 92 2.82 -4.28 3.20
N ASN A 93 2.52 -4.58 4.46
CA ASN A 93 1.61 -5.64 4.85
C ASN A 93 2.00 -6.97 4.15
N VAL A 94 1.06 -7.67 3.51
CA VAL A 94 1.34 -8.90 2.77
C VAL A 94 1.95 -8.67 1.37
N GLY A 95 2.24 -7.42 1.01
CA GLY A 95 2.96 -7.06 -0.22
C GLY A 95 2.10 -6.90 -1.47
N SER A 96 0.83 -6.55 -1.35
CA SER A 96 -0.04 -6.35 -2.52
C SER A 96 0.51 -5.28 -3.47
N TYR A 97 0.90 -4.11 -2.96
CA TYR A 97 1.52 -3.05 -3.76
C TYR A 97 2.92 -3.42 -4.24
N THR A 98 3.71 -4.05 -3.37
CA THR A 98 5.04 -4.56 -3.72
C THR A 98 4.99 -5.53 -4.91
N VAL A 99 4.00 -6.47 -4.94
CA VAL A 99 3.81 -7.41 -6.05
C VAL A 99 3.35 -6.69 -7.33
N LEU A 100 2.49 -5.67 -7.24
CA LEU A 100 2.13 -4.83 -8.40
C LEU A 100 3.37 -4.13 -8.97
N ALA A 101 4.13 -3.44 -8.14
CA ALA A 101 5.30 -2.69 -8.58
C ALA A 101 6.38 -3.59 -9.19
N ALA A 102 6.79 -4.64 -8.48
CA ALA A 102 7.89 -5.48 -8.91
C ALA A 102 7.48 -6.58 -9.90
N GLY A 103 6.29 -7.19 -9.70
CA GLY A 103 5.85 -8.33 -10.49
C GLY A 103 5.11 -7.96 -11.77
N VAL A 104 4.38 -6.85 -11.76
CA VAL A 104 3.58 -6.41 -12.92
C VAL A 104 4.32 -5.33 -13.70
N CYS A 105 4.77 -4.26 -13.03
CA CYS A 105 5.49 -3.16 -13.68
C CYS A 105 6.96 -3.48 -13.94
N GLY A 106 7.52 -4.51 -13.28
CA GLY A 106 8.93 -4.89 -13.40
C GLY A 106 9.90 -3.94 -12.67
N ALA A 107 9.40 -3.01 -11.87
CA ALA A 107 10.21 -2.09 -11.08
C ALA A 107 11.01 -2.81 -9.98
N ARG A 108 12.01 -2.15 -9.42
CA ARG A 108 12.60 -2.57 -8.14
C ARG A 108 11.73 -2.09 -6.99
N ALA A 109 11.76 -2.80 -5.86
CA ALA A 109 11.04 -2.36 -4.69
C ALA A 109 11.86 -2.52 -3.41
N VAL A 110 11.62 -1.63 -2.43
CA VAL A 110 12.01 -1.81 -1.02
C VAL A 110 10.72 -1.81 -0.22
N ALA A 111 10.48 -2.87 0.54
CA ALA A 111 9.24 -3.07 1.27
C ALA A 111 9.53 -3.24 2.76
N PHE A 112 8.92 -2.41 3.59
CA PHE A 112 9.06 -2.42 5.05
C PHE A 112 7.77 -2.93 5.69
N GLU A 113 7.89 -3.97 6.50
CA GLU A 113 6.79 -4.53 7.28
C GLU A 113 7.29 -4.90 8.68
N PRO A 114 6.81 -4.23 9.74
CA PRO A 114 7.31 -4.43 11.10
C PRO A 114 6.94 -5.77 11.72
N ILE A 115 5.73 -6.28 11.46
CA ILE A 115 5.19 -7.44 12.14
C ILE A 115 5.70 -8.74 11.49
N VAL A 116 6.50 -9.51 12.21
CA VAL A 116 7.18 -10.72 11.72
C VAL A 116 6.25 -11.65 10.94
N ARG A 117 5.07 -11.96 11.48
CA ARG A 117 4.09 -12.84 10.81
C ARG A 117 3.60 -12.29 9.49
N THR A 118 3.38 -10.98 9.40
CA THR A 118 2.95 -10.29 8.18
C THR A 118 4.11 -10.17 7.20
N PHE A 119 5.32 -9.87 7.73
CA PHE A 119 6.55 -9.85 6.95
C PHE A 119 6.86 -11.22 6.30
N GLU A 120 6.69 -12.33 7.01
CA GLU A 120 6.83 -13.67 6.43
C GLU A 120 5.88 -13.86 5.24
N ARG A 121 4.63 -13.33 5.31
CA ARG A 121 3.68 -13.36 4.19
C ARG A 121 4.10 -12.47 3.01
N LEU A 122 4.67 -11.30 3.29
CA LEU A 122 5.29 -10.47 2.26
C LEU A 122 6.41 -11.25 1.54
N VAL A 123 7.33 -11.86 2.28
CA VAL A 123 8.42 -12.67 1.71
C VAL A 123 7.90 -13.86 0.92
N ASP A 124 6.89 -14.58 1.43
CA ASP A 124 6.22 -15.67 0.72
C ASP A 124 5.64 -15.19 -0.63
N ASN A 125 4.98 -14.02 -0.65
CA ASN A 125 4.42 -13.43 -1.88
C ASN A 125 5.50 -13.01 -2.89
N VAL A 126 6.61 -12.45 -2.40
CA VAL A 126 7.78 -12.11 -3.22
C VAL A 126 8.38 -13.38 -3.84
N GLN A 127 8.56 -14.45 -3.06
CA GLN A 127 9.09 -15.72 -3.54
C GLN A 127 8.15 -16.43 -4.52
N LEU A 128 6.84 -16.47 -4.22
CA LEU A 128 5.81 -17.05 -5.09
C LEU A 128 5.86 -16.46 -6.50
N ASN A 129 6.14 -15.16 -6.60
CA ASN A 129 6.24 -14.44 -7.86
C ASN A 129 7.67 -14.36 -8.42
N ARG A 130 8.67 -15.03 -7.80
CA ARG A 130 10.09 -15.03 -8.21
C ARG A 130 10.72 -13.64 -8.23
N LEU A 131 10.36 -12.79 -7.28
CA LEU A 131 10.77 -11.38 -7.22
C LEU A 131 11.95 -11.12 -6.27
N SER A 132 12.55 -12.16 -5.64
CA SER A 132 13.64 -12.02 -4.65
C SER A 132 14.87 -11.25 -5.16
N GLY A 133 15.10 -11.20 -6.47
CA GLY A 133 16.17 -10.39 -7.08
C GLY A 133 15.79 -8.92 -7.36
N ARG A 134 14.52 -8.53 -7.14
CA ARG A 134 13.99 -7.19 -7.42
C ARG A 134 13.46 -6.49 -6.18
N VAL A 135 13.11 -7.22 -5.14
CA VAL A 135 12.49 -6.71 -3.91
C VAL A 135 13.43 -6.91 -2.73
N ASP A 136 13.74 -5.82 -2.05
CA ASP A 136 14.44 -5.77 -0.77
C ASP A 136 13.37 -5.73 0.33
N CYS A 137 13.07 -6.88 0.96
CA CYS A 137 12.10 -6.98 2.06
C CYS A 137 12.80 -6.74 3.39
N ARG A 138 12.29 -5.83 4.21
CA ARG A 138 12.85 -5.45 5.50
C ARG A 138 11.84 -5.62 6.62
N ASN A 139 12.19 -6.44 7.61
CA ASN A 139 11.38 -6.58 8.83
C ASN A 139 11.74 -5.47 9.81
N ALA A 140 11.28 -4.27 9.52
CA ALA A 140 11.50 -3.08 10.32
C ALA A 140 10.34 -2.11 10.13
N ALA A 141 10.10 -1.28 11.13
CA ALA A 141 9.32 -0.06 11.00
C ALA A 141 10.20 1.08 10.50
N ILE A 142 9.58 2.09 9.88
CA ILE A 142 10.24 3.36 9.57
C ILE A 142 9.79 4.42 10.57
N GLY A 143 10.74 5.18 11.09
CA GLY A 143 10.50 6.24 12.06
C GLY A 143 11.51 7.37 11.98
N GLY A 144 11.37 8.37 12.86
CA GLY A 144 12.23 9.57 12.89
C GLY A 144 13.65 9.28 13.38
N GLU A 145 13.83 8.26 14.20
CA GLU A 145 15.09 7.85 14.79
C GLU A 145 15.25 6.34 14.76
N LYS A 146 16.51 5.88 14.67
CA LYS A 146 16.82 4.45 14.77
C LYS A 146 16.64 3.96 16.20
N GLY A 147 15.99 2.80 16.38
CA GLY A 147 15.76 2.25 17.72
C GLY A 147 14.90 1.00 17.70
N VAL A 148 14.12 0.85 18.77
CA VAL A 148 13.14 -0.23 18.95
C VAL A 148 11.85 0.40 19.45
N LEU A 149 10.73 0.03 18.86
CA LEU A 149 9.39 0.41 19.30
C LEU A 149 8.54 -0.83 19.59
N LYS A 150 7.54 -0.65 20.42
CA LYS A 150 6.54 -1.67 20.72
C LYS A 150 5.34 -1.52 19.80
N PHE A 151 4.92 -2.65 19.23
CA PHE A 151 3.77 -2.75 18.31
C PHE A 151 2.74 -3.73 18.84
N THR A 152 1.48 -3.53 18.42
CA THR A 152 0.46 -4.57 18.47
C THR A 152 0.74 -5.64 17.40
N ARG A 153 0.29 -6.92 17.61
CA ARG A 153 0.61 -8.00 16.65
C ARG A 153 -0.55 -8.89 16.21
N PHE A 154 -1.76 -8.67 16.73
CA PHE A 154 -2.91 -9.54 16.42
C PHE A 154 -4.08 -8.83 15.73
N TYR A 155 -3.89 -7.59 15.28
CA TYR A 155 -4.93 -6.80 14.62
C TYR A 155 -4.88 -6.85 13.08
N ASP A 156 -4.15 -7.83 12.49
CA ASP A 156 -4.01 -8.03 11.03
C ASP A 156 -3.50 -6.76 10.34
N THR A 157 -4.32 -6.11 9.52
CA THR A 157 -3.95 -4.89 8.79
C THR A 157 -3.84 -3.62 9.65
N THR A 158 -4.36 -3.62 10.87
CA THR A 158 -4.39 -2.45 11.77
C THR A 158 -3.39 -2.55 12.93
N ASN A 159 -2.33 -3.36 12.78
CA ASN A 159 -1.23 -3.34 13.74
C ASN A 159 -0.49 -2.00 13.69
N HIS A 160 -0.21 -1.44 14.86
CA HIS A 160 0.34 -0.09 15.00
C HIS A 160 1.32 0.01 16.17
N VAL A 161 2.08 1.10 16.22
CA VAL A 161 2.92 1.45 17.37
C VAL A 161 2.03 1.65 18.61
N ILE A 162 2.43 1.10 19.74
CA ILE A 162 1.67 1.25 20.99
C ILE A 162 1.76 2.68 21.48
N GLY A 163 0.60 3.34 21.58
CA GLY A 163 0.48 4.70 22.13
C GLY A 163 0.65 4.73 23.65
N SER A 164 0.77 5.97 24.21
CA SER A 164 0.96 6.18 25.66
C SER A 164 -0.16 5.61 26.52
N ASP A 165 -1.36 5.55 25.99
CA ASP A 165 -2.58 5.14 26.69
C ASP A 165 -2.93 3.66 26.49
N GLU A 166 -2.07 2.91 25.77
CA GLU A 166 -2.27 1.49 25.48
C GLU A 166 -1.37 0.61 26.36
N PRO A 167 -1.82 -0.63 26.68
CA PRO A 167 -0.99 -1.58 27.41
C PRO A 167 0.30 -1.89 26.67
N SER A 168 1.43 -1.61 27.28
CA SER A 168 2.78 -1.77 26.68
C SER A 168 3.43 -3.13 27.00
N THR A 169 2.65 -4.08 27.55
CA THR A 169 3.09 -5.44 27.91
C THR A 169 1.97 -6.45 27.67
N GLY A 170 2.33 -7.72 27.51
CA GLY A 170 1.40 -8.82 27.29
C GLY A 170 1.58 -9.50 25.94
N ASP A 171 0.77 -10.54 25.70
CA ASP A 171 0.90 -11.39 24.50
C ASP A 171 0.60 -10.65 23.17
N ASN A 172 -0.05 -9.50 23.23
CA ASN A 172 -0.36 -8.69 22.05
C ASN A 172 0.73 -7.64 21.72
N VAL A 173 1.87 -7.68 22.40
CA VAL A 173 2.96 -6.71 22.24
C VAL A 173 4.18 -7.38 21.65
N VAL A 174 4.82 -6.73 20.67
CA VAL A 174 6.07 -7.17 20.07
C VAL A 174 7.03 -5.98 19.94
N GLU A 175 8.31 -6.21 20.19
CA GLU A 175 9.37 -5.24 19.91
C GLU A 175 9.80 -5.32 18.45
N VAL A 176 9.91 -4.18 17.79
CA VAL A 176 10.23 -4.05 16.37
C VAL A 176 11.38 -3.09 16.21
N ALA A 177 12.36 -3.46 15.38
CA ALA A 177 13.43 -2.56 14.96
C ALA A 177 12.88 -1.38 14.15
N VAL A 178 13.39 -0.19 14.40
CA VAL A 178 13.04 1.05 13.68
C VAL A 178 14.25 1.55 12.93
N GLU A 179 14.10 1.87 11.67
CA GLU A 179 15.10 2.50 10.82
C GLU A 179 14.61 3.90 10.41
N ARG A 180 15.54 4.79 10.05
CA ARG A 180 15.20 6.03 9.36
C ARG A 180 15.10 5.72 7.86
N LEU A 181 14.14 6.31 7.17
CA LEU A 181 13.94 6.07 5.73
C LEU A 181 15.19 6.48 4.92
N ASP A 182 15.78 7.65 5.24
CA ASP A 182 16.98 8.14 4.56
C ASP A 182 18.16 7.16 4.68
N ASP A 183 18.38 6.59 5.89
CA ASP A 183 19.44 5.62 6.14
C ASP A 183 19.15 4.26 5.46
N ALA A 184 17.91 3.80 5.53
CA ALA A 184 17.49 2.53 4.97
C ALA A 184 17.57 2.51 3.43
N LEU A 185 17.36 3.64 2.78
CA LEU A 185 17.45 3.75 1.33
C LEU A 185 18.88 4.01 0.83
N ASP A 186 19.79 4.47 1.69
CA ASP A 186 21.22 4.67 1.38
C ASP A 186 21.45 5.39 0.03
N GLY A 187 20.84 6.58 -0.12
CA GLY A 187 20.90 7.41 -1.32
C GLY A 187 20.05 6.93 -2.51
N ARG A 188 19.36 5.80 -2.41
CA ARG A 188 18.37 5.37 -3.42
C ARG A 188 17.14 6.23 -3.31
N ILE A 189 16.70 6.84 -4.40
CA ILE A 189 15.48 7.66 -4.44
C ILE A 189 14.40 6.93 -5.23
N PRO A 190 13.22 6.68 -4.63
CA PRO A 190 12.10 6.07 -5.34
C PRO A 190 11.46 7.02 -6.35
N THR A 191 10.86 6.47 -7.39
CA THR A 191 9.97 7.20 -8.29
C THR A 191 8.59 7.40 -7.66
N VAL A 192 8.09 6.36 -7.00
CA VAL A 192 6.81 6.36 -6.27
C VAL A 192 7.01 5.72 -4.90
N MET A 193 6.36 6.28 -3.87
CA MET A 193 6.34 5.74 -2.51
C MET A 193 4.90 5.60 -2.01
N LYS A 194 4.62 4.50 -1.31
CA LYS A 194 3.42 4.34 -0.49
C LYS A 194 3.81 4.42 0.99
N ILE A 195 3.02 5.12 1.78
CA ILE A 195 3.17 5.19 3.23
C ILE A 195 1.80 4.94 3.86
N ASP A 196 1.71 3.85 4.64
CA ASP A 196 0.49 3.39 5.28
C ASP A 196 0.91 2.65 6.56
N VAL A 197 1.00 3.38 7.66
CA VAL A 197 1.59 2.91 8.92
C VAL A 197 0.69 3.17 10.15
N GLU A 198 -0.63 3.26 9.89
CA GLU A 198 -1.66 3.29 10.92
C GLU A 198 -1.48 4.41 11.96
N GLY A 199 -1.13 5.61 11.48
CA GLY A 199 -1.00 6.85 12.25
C GLY A 199 0.44 7.26 12.59
N PHE A 200 1.45 6.48 12.18
CA PHE A 200 2.85 6.77 12.46
C PHE A 200 3.56 7.53 11.32
N GLU A 201 2.79 8.05 10.35
CA GLU A 201 3.27 8.74 9.14
C GLU A 201 4.15 9.95 9.45
N THR A 202 3.84 10.70 10.51
CA THR A 202 4.66 11.85 10.95
C THR A 202 6.09 11.45 11.26
N ALA A 203 6.29 10.29 11.91
CA ALA A 203 7.61 9.78 12.22
C ALA A 203 8.33 9.27 10.96
N VAL A 204 7.61 8.66 10.00
CA VAL A 204 8.15 8.27 8.70
C VAL A 204 8.69 9.48 7.95
N ILE A 205 7.93 10.56 7.88
CA ILE A 205 8.33 11.81 7.22
C ILE A 205 9.57 12.43 7.90
N ALA A 206 9.63 12.39 9.24
CA ALA A 206 10.79 12.90 9.98
C ALA A 206 12.07 12.09 9.70
N GLY A 207 11.95 10.80 9.43
CA GLY A 207 13.07 9.92 9.06
C GLY A 207 13.46 9.96 7.58
N GLY A 208 12.67 10.61 6.72
CA GLY A 208 12.80 10.58 5.26
C GLY A 208 12.89 11.95 4.58
N GLU A 209 13.32 12.99 5.29
CA GLU A 209 13.34 14.36 4.76
C GLU A 209 14.20 14.51 3.52
N THR A 210 15.35 13.82 3.45
CA THR A 210 16.23 13.84 2.29
C THR A 210 15.57 13.21 1.06
N VAL A 211 14.96 12.05 1.24
CA VAL A 211 14.24 11.34 0.17
C VAL A 211 13.03 12.14 -0.29
N LEU A 212 12.25 12.68 0.65
CA LEU A 212 11.05 13.48 0.35
C LEU A 212 11.39 14.82 -0.32
N GLY A 213 12.53 15.42 -0.02
CA GLY A 213 13.02 16.64 -0.65
C GLY A 213 13.61 16.43 -2.05
N ASP A 214 13.94 15.20 -2.43
CA ASP A 214 14.60 14.92 -3.71
C ASP A 214 13.61 14.98 -4.88
N PRO A 215 13.89 15.75 -5.95
CA PRO A 215 12.99 15.91 -7.08
C PRO A 215 12.76 14.63 -7.90
N ARG A 216 13.57 13.59 -7.73
CA ARG A 216 13.38 12.28 -8.39
C ARG A 216 12.18 11.50 -7.80
N LEU A 217 11.78 11.77 -6.56
CA LEU A 217 10.54 11.24 -6.01
C LEU A 217 9.36 12.00 -6.61
N GLN A 218 8.64 11.33 -7.52
CA GLN A 218 7.58 11.94 -8.32
C GLN A 218 6.21 11.88 -7.65
N ALA A 219 5.93 10.83 -6.89
CA ALA A 219 4.63 10.69 -6.23
C ALA A 219 4.72 9.95 -4.89
N VAL A 220 3.83 10.33 -3.97
CA VAL A 220 3.59 9.67 -2.70
C VAL A 220 2.10 9.36 -2.56
N LEU A 221 1.77 8.11 -2.25
CA LEU A 221 0.47 7.68 -1.76
C LEU A 221 0.55 7.59 -0.24
N MET A 222 -0.26 8.34 0.48
CA MET A 222 -0.21 8.35 1.94
C MET A 222 -1.60 8.29 2.55
N GLU A 223 -1.80 7.36 3.49
CA GLU A 223 -3.04 7.26 4.24
C GLU A 223 -3.05 8.26 5.41
N LEU A 224 -4.07 9.13 5.46
CA LEU A 224 -4.27 10.13 6.51
C LEU A 224 -5.75 10.10 6.93
N ILE A 225 -6.08 9.18 7.85
CA ILE A 225 -7.47 8.88 8.26
C ILE A 225 -7.78 9.26 9.72
N GLY A 226 -6.98 10.13 10.34
CA GLY A 226 -7.14 10.55 11.73
C GLY A 226 -6.42 9.65 12.74
N ALA A 227 -5.72 8.60 12.30
CA ALA A 227 -5.02 7.66 13.17
C ALA A 227 -3.83 8.29 13.92
N GLY A 228 -3.23 9.36 13.38
CA GLY A 228 -2.12 10.12 13.98
C GLY A 228 -2.44 10.73 15.34
N THR A 229 -3.72 10.95 15.64
CA THR A 229 -4.17 11.48 16.94
C THR A 229 -3.79 10.58 18.12
N ARG A 230 -3.63 9.27 17.90
CA ARG A 230 -3.13 8.31 18.90
C ARG A 230 -1.76 8.71 19.45
N TYR A 231 -0.95 9.37 18.66
CA TYR A 231 0.41 9.80 18.98
C TYR A 231 0.51 11.30 19.23
N GLY A 232 -0.63 12.01 19.31
CA GLY A 232 -0.66 13.46 19.41
C GLY A 232 -0.22 14.19 18.14
N HIS A 233 -0.21 13.51 17.00
CA HIS A 233 0.16 14.08 15.72
C HIS A 233 -1.05 14.74 15.06
N ASP A 234 -0.82 15.92 14.46
CA ASP A 234 -1.79 16.64 13.64
C ASP A 234 -1.50 16.32 12.16
N GLU A 235 -2.43 15.59 11.53
CA GLU A 235 -2.30 15.18 10.13
C GLU A 235 -2.40 16.37 9.15
N ASP A 236 -3.02 17.49 9.54
CA ASP A 236 -3.03 18.69 8.70
C ASP A 236 -1.66 19.36 8.69
N VAL A 237 -0.93 19.36 9.81
CA VAL A 237 0.47 19.80 9.87
C VAL A 237 1.35 18.90 9.00
N LEU A 238 1.16 17.58 9.07
CA LEU A 238 1.87 16.63 8.22
C LEU A 238 1.57 16.85 6.74
N HIS A 239 0.31 17.03 6.39
CA HIS A 239 -0.13 17.36 5.03
C HIS A 239 0.56 18.64 4.51
N GLN A 240 0.57 19.71 5.29
CA GLN A 240 1.25 20.97 4.91
C GLN A 240 2.76 20.76 4.71
N ARG A 241 3.39 19.87 5.50
CA ARG A 241 4.81 19.54 5.34
C ARG A 241 5.08 18.87 3.98
N LEU A 242 4.21 17.95 3.52
CA LEU A 242 4.32 17.35 2.20
C LEU A 242 4.16 18.38 1.07
N LEU A 243 3.21 19.30 1.19
CA LEU A 243 3.08 20.42 0.25
C LEU A 243 4.35 21.28 0.24
N GLY A 244 4.98 21.47 1.41
CA GLY A 244 6.26 22.20 1.56
C GLY A 244 7.44 21.54 0.83
N PHE A 245 7.45 20.23 0.64
CA PHE A 245 8.42 19.53 -0.21
C PHE A 245 8.17 19.71 -1.71
N GLY A 246 7.15 20.46 -2.11
CA GLY A 246 6.80 20.75 -3.51
C GLY A 246 5.82 19.77 -4.14
N PHE A 247 5.17 18.94 -3.35
CA PHE A 247 4.06 18.12 -3.84
C PHE A 247 2.76 18.94 -3.91
N LYS A 248 1.85 18.48 -4.78
CA LYS A 248 0.44 18.93 -4.84
C LYS A 248 -0.47 17.71 -4.79
N THR A 249 -1.71 17.88 -4.39
CA THR A 249 -2.67 16.79 -4.28
C THR A 249 -3.51 16.64 -5.55
N TYR A 250 -3.73 15.38 -5.94
CA TYR A 250 -4.49 15.03 -7.13
C TYR A 250 -5.47 13.89 -6.86
N ALA A 251 -6.59 13.91 -7.58
CA ALA A 251 -7.42 12.73 -7.79
C ALA A 251 -6.98 12.06 -9.11
N TYR A 252 -6.94 10.72 -9.12
CA TYR A 252 -6.60 9.96 -10.31
C TYR A 252 -7.80 9.19 -10.85
N ASP A 253 -8.08 9.35 -12.16
CA ASP A 253 -9.07 8.52 -12.89
C ASP A 253 -8.31 7.44 -13.70
N PRO A 254 -8.28 6.16 -13.26
CA PRO A 254 -7.57 5.10 -13.95
C PRO A 254 -8.11 4.79 -15.35
N LEU A 255 -9.42 4.97 -15.58
CA LEU A 255 -10.04 4.65 -16.86
C LEU A 255 -9.75 5.70 -17.93
N ARG A 256 -9.60 6.97 -17.52
CA ARG A 256 -9.19 8.07 -18.40
C ARG A 256 -7.68 8.33 -18.36
N ARG A 257 -6.99 7.81 -17.35
CA ARG A 257 -5.55 8.03 -17.08
C ARG A 257 -5.23 9.52 -16.90
N THR A 258 -6.08 10.24 -16.17
CA THR A 258 -5.97 11.68 -15.94
C THR A 258 -5.85 12.01 -14.47
N LEU A 259 -5.03 13.03 -14.20
CA LEU A 259 -4.91 13.66 -12.89
C LEU A 259 -5.81 14.90 -12.85
N THR A 260 -6.55 15.07 -11.76
CA THR A 260 -7.35 16.27 -11.47
C THR A 260 -6.77 16.91 -10.21
N ASP A 261 -6.35 18.18 -10.33
CA ASP A 261 -5.82 18.95 -9.20
C ASP A 261 -6.91 19.14 -8.13
N LYS A 262 -6.59 18.83 -6.88
CA LYS A 262 -7.49 19.00 -5.73
C LYS A 262 -7.30 20.33 -5.00
N GLY A 263 -6.48 21.23 -5.52
CA GLY A 263 -6.23 22.55 -4.92
C GLY A 263 -5.59 22.48 -3.53
N GLY A 264 -4.82 21.45 -3.25
CA GLY A 264 -4.20 21.23 -1.94
C GLY A 264 -5.10 20.54 -0.90
N ALA A 265 -6.28 20.04 -1.27
CA ALA A 265 -7.11 19.26 -0.35
C ALA A 265 -6.60 17.81 -0.22
N ARG A 266 -6.60 17.26 1.01
CA ARG A 266 -6.33 15.83 1.27
C ARG A 266 -7.60 14.98 1.27
N GLU A 267 -7.45 13.67 1.14
CA GLU A 267 -8.51 12.71 1.44
C GLU A 267 -8.61 12.53 2.96
N HIS A 268 -9.82 12.20 3.42
CA HIS A 268 -10.09 11.89 4.83
C HIS A 268 -10.45 10.41 5.04
N ASP A 269 -10.75 9.71 3.94
CA ASP A 269 -11.08 8.29 3.91
C ASP A 269 -10.18 7.59 2.88
N GLY A 270 -9.00 7.10 3.30
CA GLY A 270 -8.04 6.41 2.45
C GLY A 270 -6.81 7.26 2.06
N ASN A 271 -6.17 6.89 0.96
CA ASN A 271 -4.91 7.51 0.55
C ASN A 271 -5.11 8.87 -0.13
N THR A 272 -4.26 9.82 0.22
CA THR A 272 -4.07 11.05 -0.56
C THR A 272 -2.93 10.84 -1.55
N LEU A 273 -3.17 11.13 -2.82
CA LEU A 273 -2.17 11.11 -3.87
C LEU A 273 -1.47 12.47 -3.96
N TYR A 274 -0.19 12.49 -3.63
CA TYR A 274 0.70 13.62 -3.76
C TYR A 274 1.57 13.45 -5.01
N VAL A 275 1.59 14.45 -5.90
CA VAL A 275 2.38 14.42 -7.14
C VAL A 275 3.22 15.68 -7.23
N ARG A 276 4.50 15.55 -7.60
CA ARG A 276 5.43 16.67 -7.73
C ARG A 276 5.33 17.35 -9.10
N ASP A 277 5.49 16.58 -10.16
CA ASP A 277 5.37 17.05 -11.55
C ASP A 277 4.21 16.33 -12.26
N ALA A 278 3.05 16.99 -12.25
CA ALA A 278 1.83 16.43 -12.85
C ALA A 278 1.93 16.28 -14.38
N VAL A 279 2.78 17.06 -15.05
CA VAL A 279 2.98 16.93 -16.50
C VAL A 279 3.78 15.67 -16.81
N GLN A 280 4.91 15.47 -16.13
CA GLN A 280 5.76 14.30 -16.30
C GLN A 280 5.01 13.03 -15.88
N VAL A 281 4.38 13.04 -14.69
CA VAL A 281 3.60 11.89 -14.21
C VAL A 281 2.41 11.64 -15.13
N GLY A 282 1.68 12.65 -15.58
CA GLY A 282 0.57 12.51 -16.52
C GLY A 282 0.96 11.84 -17.84
N GLN A 283 2.13 12.16 -18.40
CA GLN A 283 2.66 11.49 -19.59
C GLN A 283 2.94 10.00 -19.31
N ARG A 284 3.49 9.67 -18.13
CA ARG A 284 3.70 8.27 -17.73
C ARG A 284 2.38 7.51 -17.62
N LEU A 285 1.37 8.10 -16.99
CA LEU A 285 0.05 7.49 -16.85
C LEU A 285 -0.59 7.20 -18.21
N GLN A 286 -0.55 8.15 -19.14
CA GLN A 286 -1.14 8.01 -20.47
C GLN A 286 -0.43 6.97 -21.34
N THR A 287 0.88 6.83 -21.21
CA THR A 287 1.71 5.90 -22.01
C THR A 287 1.87 4.53 -21.37
N ALA A 288 1.26 4.27 -20.21
CA ALA A 288 1.31 2.97 -19.56
C ALA A 288 0.68 1.87 -20.43
N PRO A 289 1.20 0.64 -20.40
CA PRO A 289 0.53 -0.50 -21.02
C PRO A 289 -0.84 -0.74 -20.36
N LYS A 290 -1.67 -1.54 -21.00
CA LYS A 290 -2.90 -2.04 -20.40
C LYS A 290 -2.62 -3.29 -19.59
N PHE A 291 -3.25 -3.39 -18.43
CA PHE A 291 -3.12 -4.53 -17.52
C PHE A 291 -4.44 -5.28 -17.41
N ASP A 292 -4.38 -6.61 -17.51
CA ASP A 292 -5.55 -7.44 -17.23
C ASP A 292 -5.76 -7.60 -15.73
N VAL A 293 -6.90 -7.14 -15.25
CA VAL A 293 -7.34 -7.26 -13.86
C VAL A 293 -8.72 -7.90 -13.84
N ILE A 294 -8.79 -9.15 -13.40
CA ILE A 294 -10.03 -9.95 -13.37
C ILE A 294 -10.82 -9.93 -14.70
N GLY A 295 -10.11 -10.00 -15.85
CA GLY A 295 -10.68 -9.98 -17.19
C GLY A 295 -11.04 -8.60 -17.72
N LYS A 296 -10.67 -7.53 -17.03
CA LYS A 296 -10.87 -6.15 -17.48
C LYS A 296 -9.54 -5.47 -17.76
N GLN A 297 -9.50 -4.63 -18.78
CA GLN A 297 -8.30 -3.85 -19.12
C GLN A 297 -8.31 -2.51 -18.35
N VAL A 298 -7.23 -2.30 -17.61
CA VAL A 298 -6.98 -1.09 -16.81
C VAL A 298 -5.79 -0.33 -17.37
#